data_62455746dfaa922b0ed575b52e2f3182
#
_entry.id   62455746dfaa922b0ed575b52e2f3182
#
_cell.length_a   1.000
_cell.length_b   1.000
_cell.length_c   1.000
_cell.angle_alpha   90.00
_cell.angle_beta   90.00
_cell.angle_gamma   90.00
#
_symmetry.space_group_name_H-M   'P 1'
#
loop_
_entity.id
_entity.type
_entity.pdbx_description
1 polymer ?
#
loop_
_entity_poly.entity_id
_entity_poly.type
_entity_poly.pdbx_seq_one_letter_code
_entity_poly.pdbx_strand_id
1 'polypeptide(L)'
;VSSLRRRRYVLAGLLVAVGLLAAAILWEVVEVVFFAITVAYVLHPLRQRLVNRGISRRIASGLVTTFAFVVVVVLLSPIAWTLFRRRNTIFEVLRDLPPEIPIKAFGFMTTLDTAELVSTATTIIRGIASSLAFSSVFLLLELGMFTILLYGLLLRPNAVGRAAFEITPPQYHDVLRALNDRVSGTLYALYVIQAATAVVTFPIALVVFYLLGYSDVLLLSVLSAILQFVPIAGPGMLAVGLAGYDFVIGMPDRAVGIIILGPLLIGLVPDLLVRPRLASSHAHLPASLYFVGFTGGVLTVGVIGVIAGPLAVAVLVEVVDLLSDGGAPAETD
;
A
#
# COMPACT_ATOMS: atom_id res chain seq x y z
N VAL A 1 -0.72 -44.41 20.30
CA VAL A 1 -1.11 -42.98 20.42
C VAL A 1 0.13 -42.07 20.47
N SER A 2 1.21 -42.50 21.14
CA SER A 2 2.44 -41.72 21.28
C SER A 2 3.25 -41.55 19.97
N SER A 3 3.27 -42.56 19.12
CA SER A 3 4.00 -42.54 17.83
C SER A 3 3.36 -41.60 16.80
N LEU A 4 2.02 -41.52 16.75
CA LEU A 4 1.30 -40.61 15.85
C LEU A 4 1.49 -39.15 16.25
N ARG A 5 1.47 -38.83 17.55
CA ARG A 5 1.78 -37.47 18.05
C ARG A 5 3.20 -37.05 17.71
N ARG A 6 4.18 -37.93 17.97
CA ARG A 6 5.59 -37.66 17.65
C ARG A 6 5.81 -37.43 16.17
N ARG A 7 5.16 -38.20 15.30
CA ARG A 7 5.21 -38.02 13.84
C ARG A 7 4.64 -36.67 13.42
N ARG A 8 3.52 -36.19 14.01
CA ARG A 8 2.94 -34.87 13.73
C ARG A 8 3.90 -33.73 14.12
N TYR A 9 4.53 -33.79 15.29
CA TYR A 9 5.51 -32.78 15.71
C TYR A 9 6.73 -32.74 14.79
N VAL A 10 7.26 -33.92 14.40
CA VAL A 10 8.37 -33.99 13.46
C VAL A 10 7.99 -33.40 12.09
N LEU A 11 6.81 -33.74 11.57
CA LEU A 11 6.32 -33.19 10.29
C LEU A 11 6.05 -31.68 10.39
N ALA A 12 5.50 -31.18 11.50
CA ALA A 12 5.31 -29.76 11.73
C ALA A 12 6.66 -29.02 11.81
N GLY A 13 7.63 -29.57 12.52
CA GLY A 13 8.99 -29.02 12.57
C GLY A 13 9.67 -29.01 11.20
N LEU A 14 9.51 -30.09 10.43
CA LEU A 14 10.02 -30.16 9.06
C LEU A 14 9.34 -29.13 8.14
N LEU A 15 8.02 -28.96 8.25
CA LEU A 15 7.26 -27.96 7.49
C LEU A 15 7.78 -26.55 7.80
N VAL A 16 7.98 -26.22 9.08
CA VAL A 16 8.55 -24.93 9.49
C VAL A 16 9.96 -24.74 8.95
N ALA A 17 10.83 -25.76 9.11
CA ALA A 17 12.21 -25.68 8.63
C ALA A 17 12.30 -25.50 7.11
N VAL A 18 11.56 -26.32 6.35
CA VAL A 18 11.51 -26.22 4.88
C VAL A 18 10.83 -24.91 4.44
N GLY A 19 9.80 -24.46 5.16
CA GLY A 19 9.14 -23.17 4.90
C GLY A 19 10.08 -21.98 5.09
N LEU A 20 10.87 -21.98 6.18
CA LEU A 20 11.90 -20.95 6.42
C LEU A 20 13.01 -20.99 5.37
N LEU A 21 13.47 -22.18 4.99
CA LEU A 21 14.46 -22.34 3.94
C LEU A 21 13.94 -21.84 2.60
N ALA A 22 12.69 -22.20 2.23
CA ALA A 22 12.04 -21.71 1.03
C ALA A 22 11.88 -20.19 1.06
N ALA A 23 11.45 -19.60 2.18
CA ALA A 23 11.34 -18.16 2.34
C ALA A 23 12.70 -17.46 2.21
N ALA A 24 13.78 -18.04 2.73
CA ALA A 24 15.13 -17.50 2.59
C ALA A 24 15.65 -17.55 1.15
N ILE A 25 15.38 -18.64 0.41
CA ILE A 25 15.79 -18.78 -1.00
C ILE A 25 14.93 -17.89 -1.91
N LEU A 26 13.65 -17.77 -1.61
CA LEU A 26 12.68 -17.03 -2.42
C LEU A 26 12.45 -15.60 -1.89
N TRP A 27 13.38 -15.07 -1.09
CA TRP A 27 13.21 -13.78 -0.42
C TRP A 27 12.82 -12.65 -1.37
N GLU A 28 13.47 -12.56 -2.51
CA GLU A 28 13.17 -11.56 -3.55
C GLU A 28 11.79 -11.75 -4.20
N VAL A 29 11.26 -12.97 -4.12
CA VAL A 29 9.94 -13.33 -4.69
C VAL A 29 8.82 -13.20 -3.66
N VAL A 30 9.16 -13.19 -2.37
CA VAL A 30 8.20 -13.13 -1.26
C VAL A 30 7.32 -11.88 -1.36
N GLU A 31 7.87 -10.74 -1.78
CA GLU A 31 7.11 -9.51 -1.99
C GLU A 31 6.00 -9.70 -3.01
N VAL A 32 6.33 -10.25 -4.18
CA VAL A 32 5.36 -10.48 -5.27
C VAL A 32 4.29 -11.48 -4.85
N VAL A 33 4.69 -12.55 -4.15
CA VAL A 33 3.75 -13.56 -3.61
C VAL A 33 2.80 -12.92 -2.59
N PHE A 34 3.33 -12.13 -1.67
CA PHE A 34 2.53 -11.42 -0.66
C PHE A 34 1.52 -10.48 -1.32
N PHE A 35 1.95 -9.64 -2.27
CA PHE A 35 1.05 -8.77 -3.01
C PHE A 35 0.01 -9.54 -3.80
N ALA A 36 0.39 -10.64 -4.45
CA ALA A 36 -0.56 -11.49 -5.19
C ALA A 36 -1.64 -12.07 -4.25
N ILE A 37 -1.25 -12.54 -3.06
CA ILE A 37 -2.19 -13.10 -2.08
C ILE A 37 -3.13 -12.01 -1.57
N THR A 38 -2.61 -10.86 -1.14
CA THR A 38 -3.42 -9.78 -0.57
C THR A 38 -4.37 -9.17 -1.60
N VAL A 39 -3.92 -8.96 -2.83
CA VAL A 39 -4.75 -8.47 -3.94
C VAL A 39 -5.79 -9.52 -4.35
N ALA A 40 -5.43 -10.82 -4.39
CA ALA A 40 -6.38 -11.90 -4.66
C ALA A 40 -7.50 -11.92 -3.62
N TYR A 41 -7.16 -11.71 -2.36
CA TYR A 41 -8.11 -11.66 -1.25
C TYR A 41 -9.13 -10.53 -1.43
N VAL A 42 -8.67 -9.35 -1.76
CA VAL A 42 -9.51 -8.15 -1.99
C VAL A 42 -10.37 -8.28 -3.25
N LEU A 43 -9.82 -8.87 -4.31
CA LEU A 43 -10.52 -9.04 -5.60
C LEU A 43 -11.44 -10.26 -5.64
N HIS A 44 -11.35 -11.15 -4.66
CA HIS A 44 -12.21 -12.34 -4.57
C HIS A 44 -13.72 -12.03 -4.64
N PRO A 45 -14.27 -11.03 -3.89
CA PRO A 45 -15.69 -10.69 -3.98
C PRO A 45 -16.11 -10.22 -5.38
N LEU A 46 -15.24 -9.47 -6.08
CA LEU A 46 -15.50 -9.02 -7.46
C LEU A 46 -15.60 -10.23 -8.41
N ARG A 47 -14.64 -11.12 -8.32
CA ARG A 47 -14.66 -12.38 -9.09
C ARG A 47 -15.91 -13.21 -8.78
N GLN A 48 -16.30 -13.32 -7.51
CA GLN A 48 -17.48 -14.07 -7.10
C GLN A 48 -18.77 -13.47 -7.68
N ARG A 49 -18.90 -12.14 -7.73
CA ARG A 49 -20.02 -11.47 -8.37
C ARG A 49 -20.15 -11.83 -9.86
N LEU A 50 -19.02 -11.92 -10.57
CA LEU A 50 -19.01 -12.33 -11.99
C LEU A 50 -19.46 -13.79 -12.17
N VAL A 51 -18.99 -14.70 -11.30
CA VAL A 51 -19.38 -16.10 -11.30
C VAL A 51 -20.88 -16.25 -10.99
N ASN A 52 -21.40 -15.50 -10.03
CA ASN A 52 -22.82 -15.50 -9.68
C ASN A 52 -23.72 -14.94 -10.81
N ARG A 53 -23.15 -14.18 -11.76
CA ARG A 53 -23.81 -13.73 -12.98
C ARG A 53 -23.73 -14.75 -14.14
N GLY A 54 -23.24 -15.98 -13.89
CA GLY A 54 -23.16 -17.03 -14.88
C GLY A 54 -21.85 -17.09 -15.68
N ILE A 55 -20.87 -16.21 -15.39
CA ILE A 55 -19.57 -16.25 -16.03
C ILE A 55 -18.76 -17.43 -15.49
N SER A 56 -18.13 -18.22 -16.36
CA SER A 56 -17.32 -19.36 -15.93
C SER A 56 -16.17 -18.93 -15.01
N ARG A 57 -15.79 -19.78 -14.04
CA ARG A 57 -14.73 -19.47 -13.06
C ARG A 57 -13.42 -19.05 -13.70
N ARG A 58 -13.04 -19.65 -14.83
CA ARG A 58 -11.80 -19.35 -15.57
C ARG A 58 -11.85 -17.94 -16.18
N ILE A 59 -12.96 -17.63 -16.87
CA ILE A 59 -13.16 -16.33 -17.52
C ILE A 59 -13.26 -15.22 -16.44
N ALA A 60 -14.04 -15.43 -15.39
CA ALA A 60 -14.15 -14.45 -14.29
C ALA A 60 -12.80 -14.15 -13.63
N SER A 61 -11.98 -15.18 -13.37
CA SER A 61 -10.63 -14.99 -12.83
C SER A 61 -9.73 -14.25 -13.82
N GLY A 62 -9.78 -14.59 -15.12
CA GLY A 62 -9.02 -13.89 -16.15
C GLY A 62 -9.41 -12.42 -16.27
N LEU A 63 -10.71 -12.10 -16.32
CA LEU A 63 -11.20 -10.73 -16.39
C LEU A 63 -10.75 -9.88 -15.20
N VAL A 64 -10.85 -10.43 -13.98
CA VAL A 64 -10.45 -9.71 -12.76
C VAL A 64 -8.94 -9.52 -12.70
N THR A 65 -8.16 -10.51 -13.11
CA THR A 65 -6.69 -10.39 -13.19
C THR A 65 -6.29 -9.34 -14.23
N THR A 66 -6.89 -9.37 -15.43
CA THR A 66 -6.65 -8.36 -16.47
C THR A 66 -7.06 -6.97 -16.00
N PHE A 67 -8.19 -6.84 -15.31
CA PHE A 67 -8.62 -5.59 -14.72
C PHE A 67 -7.57 -5.05 -13.72
N ALA A 68 -7.10 -5.89 -12.80
CA ALA A 68 -6.06 -5.50 -11.84
C ALA A 68 -4.78 -5.03 -12.55
N PHE A 69 -4.34 -5.78 -13.57
CA PHE A 69 -3.18 -5.44 -14.38
C PHE A 69 -3.35 -4.08 -15.08
N VAL A 70 -4.48 -3.87 -15.75
CA VAL A 70 -4.79 -2.61 -16.44
C VAL A 70 -4.83 -1.43 -15.48
N VAL A 71 -5.41 -1.60 -14.28
CA VAL A 71 -5.44 -0.56 -13.24
C VAL A 71 -4.01 -0.16 -12.85
N VAL A 72 -3.13 -1.13 -12.61
CA VAL A 72 -1.73 -0.84 -12.26
C VAL A 72 -1.02 -0.09 -13.39
N VAL A 73 -1.16 -0.55 -14.64
CA VAL A 73 -0.55 0.10 -15.81
C VAL A 73 -1.07 1.52 -16.00
N VAL A 74 -2.38 1.73 -15.89
CA VAL A 74 -3.00 3.06 -16.04
C VAL A 74 -2.54 4.01 -14.94
N LEU A 75 -2.43 3.54 -13.69
CA LEU A 75 -1.96 4.36 -12.57
C LEU A 75 -0.48 4.73 -12.70
N LEU A 76 0.36 3.82 -13.19
CA LEU A 76 1.79 4.07 -13.32
C LEU A 76 2.17 4.81 -14.60
N SER A 77 1.33 4.77 -15.65
CA SER A 77 1.64 5.35 -16.96
C SER A 77 1.91 6.86 -16.95
N PRO A 78 1.19 7.74 -16.21
CA PRO A 78 1.50 9.16 -16.17
C PRO A 78 2.83 9.46 -15.49
N ILE A 79 3.17 8.67 -14.46
CA ILE A 79 4.46 8.80 -13.75
C ILE A 79 5.61 8.41 -14.68
N ALA A 80 5.51 7.24 -15.31
CA ALA A 80 6.51 6.74 -16.24
C ALA A 80 6.68 7.70 -17.43
N TRP A 81 5.57 8.19 -17.98
CA TRP A 81 5.57 9.14 -19.09
C TRP A 81 6.27 10.46 -18.74
N THR A 82 5.97 11.03 -17.56
CA THR A 82 6.55 12.30 -17.13
C THR A 82 8.02 12.15 -16.79
N LEU A 83 8.40 11.08 -16.10
CA LEU A 83 9.82 10.76 -15.84
C LEU A 83 10.62 10.63 -17.15
N PHE A 84 10.04 9.93 -18.15
CA PHE A 84 10.69 9.73 -19.44
C PHE A 84 10.81 11.04 -20.23
N ARG A 85 9.73 11.85 -20.30
CA ARG A 85 9.73 13.11 -21.04
C ARG A 85 10.54 14.22 -20.39
N ARG A 86 10.49 14.32 -19.05
CA ARG A 86 11.09 15.44 -18.31
C ARG A 86 12.35 15.07 -17.55
N ARG A 87 12.95 13.93 -17.87
CA ARG A 87 14.20 13.49 -17.20
C ARG A 87 15.27 14.58 -17.15
N ASN A 88 15.51 15.28 -18.26
CA ASN A 88 16.53 16.33 -18.34
C ASN A 88 16.12 17.56 -17.50
N THR A 89 14.87 18.02 -17.61
CA THR A 89 14.35 19.15 -16.84
C THR A 89 14.40 18.91 -15.33
N ILE A 90 14.13 17.67 -14.89
CA ILE A 90 14.21 17.30 -13.45
C ILE A 90 15.66 17.44 -12.96
N PHE A 91 16.64 16.96 -13.75
CA PHE A 91 18.06 17.11 -13.40
C PHE A 91 18.54 18.56 -13.46
N GLU A 92 18.06 19.37 -14.42
CA GLU A 92 18.36 20.80 -14.51
C GLU A 92 17.80 21.55 -13.29
N VAL A 93 16.54 21.36 -12.94
CA VAL A 93 15.92 21.99 -11.76
C VAL A 93 16.68 21.63 -10.48
N LEU A 94 17.04 20.36 -10.30
CA LEU A 94 17.82 19.93 -9.14
C LEU A 94 19.23 20.53 -9.10
N ARG A 95 19.85 20.74 -10.26
CA ARG A 95 21.19 21.30 -10.38
C ARG A 95 21.19 22.81 -10.17
N ASP A 96 20.13 23.49 -10.59
CA ASP A 96 20.00 24.95 -10.53
C ASP A 96 19.43 25.45 -9.19
N LEU A 97 19.09 24.53 -8.27
CA LEU A 97 18.71 24.91 -6.90
C LEU A 97 19.90 25.58 -6.20
N PRO A 98 19.73 26.78 -5.64
CA PRO A 98 20.79 27.44 -4.90
C PRO A 98 21.23 26.57 -3.70
N PRO A 99 22.53 26.46 -3.41
CA PRO A 99 23.05 25.59 -2.35
C PRO A 99 22.51 25.95 -0.96
N GLU A 100 22.12 27.21 -0.76
CA GLU A 100 21.49 27.68 0.45
C GLU A 100 20.25 28.51 0.14
N ILE A 101 19.14 28.19 0.78
CA ILE A 101 17.90 28.96 0.67
C ILE A 101 17.73 29.74 1.96
N PRO A 102 17.83 31.10 1.92
CA PRO A 102 17.57 31.92 3.09
C PRO A 102 16.06 31.94 3.40
N ILE A 103 15.67 31.31 4.50
CA ILE A 103 14.30 31.35 5.01
C ILE A 103 14.17 32.50 5.99
N LYS A 104 13.39 33.51 5.60
CA LYS A 104 12.98 34.61 6.49
C LYS A 104 11.56 34.32 6.99
N ALA A 105 11.45 33.80 8.21
CA ALA A 105 10.16 33.56 8.83
C ALA A 105 10.14 34.17 10.24
N PHE A 106 9.10 34.92 10.55
CA PHE A 106 8.87 35.52 11.89
C PHE A 106 10.05 36.32 12.47
N GLY A 107 10.87 36.96 11.61
CA GLY A 107 12.02 37.75 12.06
C GLY A 107 13.29 36.94 12.29
N PHE A 108 13.30 35.66 12.14
CA PHE A 108 14.47 34.80 12.15
C PHE A 108 14.98 34.53 10.72
N MET A 109 16.29 34.67 10.53
CA MET A 109 16.96 34.21 9.32
C MET A 109 17.60 32.86 9.63
N THR A 110 17.15 31.80 8.94
CA THR A 110 17.85 30.52 8.90
C THR A 110 18.14 30.17 7.47
N THR A 111 19.26 29.52 7.21
CA THR A 111 19.60 28.98 5.88
C THR A 111 19.24 27.50 5.86
N LEU A 112 18.49 27.07 4.85
CA LEU A 112 18.30 25.67 4.56
C LEU A 112 19.42 25.22 3.62
N ASP A 113 20.24 24.27 4.05
CA ASP A 113 21.21 23.61 3.19
C ASP A 113 20.47 22.68 2.23
N THR A 114 20.45 23.06 0.96
CA THR A 114 19.81 22.30 -0.10
C THR A 114 20.73 21.24 -0.70
N ALA A 115 22.03 21.28 -0.44
CA ALA A 115 22.99 20.37 -1.04
C ALA A 115 22.71 18.91 -0.64
N GLU A 116 22.35 18.65 0.61
CA GLU A 116 21.97 17.31 1.08
C GLU A 116 20.65 16.84 0.48
N LEU A 117 19.64 17.73 0.39
CA LEU A 117 18.36 17.43 -0.25
C LEU A 117 18.54 17.13 -1.74
N VAL A 118 19.31 17.94 -2.45
CA VAL A 118 19.62 17.76 -3.88
C VAL A 118 20.39 16.46 -4.11
N SER A 119 21.40 16.17 -3.28
CA SER A 119 22.19 14.94 -3.40
C SER A 119 21.32 13.70 -3.16
N THR A 120 20.47 13.73 -2.14
CA THR A 120 19.52 12.66 -1.81
C THR A 120 18.48 12.48 -2.92
N ALA A 121 17.85 13.56 -3.38
CA ALA A 121 16.89 13.53 -4.47
C ALA A 121 17.53 13.01 -5.78
N THR A 122 18.73 13.48 -6.10
CA THR A 122 19.48 13.04 -7.28
C THR A 122 19.81 11.55 -7.21
N THR A 123 20.20 11.06 -6.03
CA THR A 123 20.52 9.65 -5.79
C THR A 123 19.26 8.79 -5.95
N ILE A 124 18.14 9.21 -5.38
CA ILE A 124 16.85 8.53 -5.52
C ILE A 124 16.41 8.50 -6.98
N ILE A 125 16.46 9.64 -7.67
CA ILE A 125 16.02 9.72 -9.09
C ILE A 125 16.94 8.91 -9.99
N ARG A 126 18.25 8.95 -9.79
CA ARG A 126 19.20 8.10 -10.51
C ARG A 126 18.98 6.62 -10.21
N GLY A 127 18.71 6.28 -8.95
CA GLY A 127 18.35 4.92 -8.54
C GLY A 127 17.08 4.44 -9.27
N ILE A 128 16.03 5.25 -9.29
CA ILE A 128 14.79 4.94 -10.03
C ILE A 128 15.07 4.85 -11.54
N ALA A 129 15.79 5.78 -12.12
CA ALA A 129 16.10 5.80 -13.57
C ALA A 129 16.98 4.61 -13.99
N SER A 130 17.98 4.24 -13.19
CA SER A 130 18.82 3.07 -13.46
C SER A 130 18.05 1.77 -13.23
N SER A 131 17.25 1.68 -12.18
CA SER A 131 16.38 0.51 -11.97
C SER A 131 15.36 0.35 -13.10
N LEU A 132 14.75 1.41 -13.60
CA LEU A 132 13.85 1.35 -14.76
C LEU A 132 14.58 0.92 -16.05
N ALA A 133 15.83 1.32 -16.25
CA ALA A 133 16.60 0.97 -17.45
C ALA A 133 17.14 -0.47 -17.43
N PHE A 134 17.66 -0.93 -16.29
CA PHE A 134 18.23 -2.28 -16.14
C PHE A 134 17.20 -3.32 -15.66
N SER A 135 16.15 -2.90 -14.94
CA SER A 135 15.13 -3.78 -14.35
C SER A 135 13.91 -3.97 -15.22
N SER A 136 13.86 -3.44 -16.46
CA SER A 136 12.70 -3.65 -17.33
C SER A 136 12.38 -5.13 -17.52
N VAL A 137 13.39 -5.99 -17.65
CA VAL A 137 13.23 -7.43 -17.75
C VAL A 137 12.79 -8.03 -16.40
N PHE A 138 13.38 -7.61 -15.28
CA PHE A 138 12.99 -8.07 -13.95
C PHE A 138 11.58 -7.59 -13.58
N LEU A 139 11.23 -6.33 -13.87
CA LEU A 139 9.86 -5.82 -13.68
C LEU A 139 8.83 -6.59 -14.51
N LEU A 140 9.16 -6.96 -15.76
CA LEU A 140 8.29 -7.78 -16.58
C LEU A 140 8.15 -9.20 -16.02
N LEU A 141 9.23 -9.77 -15.49
CA LEU A 141 9.18 -11.09 -14.81
C LEU A 141 8.35 -11.04 -13.53
N GLU A 142 8.56 -10.02 -12.68
CA GLU A 142 7.79 -9.80 -11.46
C GLU A 142 6.31 -9.58 -11.76
N LEU A 143 5.99 -8.73 -12.74
CA LEU A 143 4.63 -8.47 -13.17
C LEU A 143 3.99 -9.70 -13.80
N GLY A 144 4.74 -10.48 -14.60
CA GLY A 144 4.30 -11.75 -15.13
C GLY A 144 4.02 -12.77 -14.04
N MET A 145 4.93 -12.90 -13.08
CA MET A 145 4.78 -13.77 -11.92
C MET A 145 3.58 -13.35 -11.04
N PHE A 146 3.45 -12.06 -10.73
CA PHE A 146 2.29 -11.50 -10.03
C PHE A 146 0.99 -11.87 -10.74
N THR A 147 0.92 -11.67 -12.06
CA THR A 147 -0.26 -11.94 -12.87
C THR A 147 -0.63 -13.43 -12.85
N ILE A 148 0.35 -14.32 -13.00
CA ILE A 148 0.14 -15.77 -12.96
C ILE A 148 -0.32 -16.22 -11.57
N LEU A 149 0.32 -15.72 -10.52
CA LEU A 149 -0.04 -16.03 -9.13
C LEU A 149 -1.44 -15.52 -8.81
N LEU A 150 -1.74 -14.26 -9.15
CA LEU A 150 -3.06 -13.66 -8.95
C LEU A 150 -4.15 -14.45 -9.66
N TYR A 151 -3.93 -14.80 -10.92
CA TYR A 151 -4.87 -15.66 -11.68
C TYR A 151 -5.08 -17.02 -11.01
N GLY A 152 -4.00 -17.69 -10.63
CA GLY A 152 -4.03 -18.98 -9.95
C GLY A 152 -4.80 -18.95 -8.62
N LEU A 153 -4.54 -17.93 -7.81
CA LEU A 153 -5.23 -17.70 -6.52
C LEU A 153 -6.71 -17.39 -6.74
N LEU A 154 -7.05 -16.51 -7.69
CA LEU A 154 -8.44 -16.22 -8.02
C LEU A 154 -9.16 -17.43 -8.63
N LEU A 155 -8.49 -18.30 -9.34
CA LEU A 155 -9.09 -19.52 -9.89
C LEU A 155 -9.46 -20.51 -8.78
N ARG A 156 -8.63 -20.62 -7.73
CA ARG A 156 -8.79 -21.53 -6.58
C ARG A 156 -8.73 -20.79 -5.24
N PRO A 157 -9.64 -19.84 -4.96
CA PRO A 157 -9.51 -18.91 -3.85
C PRO A 157 -9.45 -19.58 -2.47
N ASN A 158 -10.09 -20.75 -2.33
CA ASN A 158 -10.14 -21.47 -1.05
C ASN A 158 -9.00 -22.50 -0.89
N ALA A 159 -8.03 -22.57 -1.81
CA ALA A 159 -6.99 -23.59 -1.73
C ALA A 159 -6.08 -23.38 -0.51
N VAL A 160 -5.64 -22.13 -0.29
CA VAL A 160 -4.77 -21.78 0.83
C VAL A 160 -5.54 -21.93 2.17
N GLY A 161 -6.76 -21.38 2.24
CA GLY A 161 -7.60 -21.51 3.43
C GLY A 161 -7.91 -22.97 3.79
N ARG A 162 -8.30 -23.79 2.81
CA ARG A 162 -8.54 -25.23 3.03
C ARG A 162 -7.30 -25.93 3.56
N ALA A 163 -6.15 -25.71 2.96
CA ALA A 163 -4.90 -26.31 3.43
C ALA A 163 -4.60 -25.91 4.89
N ALA A 164 -4.84 -24.64 5.26
CA ALA A 164 -4.69 -24.18 6.63
C ALA A 164 -5.65 -24.91 7.58
N PHE A 165 -6.93 -25.05 7.22
CA PHE A 165 -7.92 -25.79 8.03
C PHE A 165 -7.63 -27.30 8.12
N GLU A 166 -7.13 -27.92 7.05
CA GLU A 166 -6.78 -29.35 7.02
C GLU A 166 -5.56 -29.66 7.93
N ILE A 167 -4.60 -28.75 8.05
CA ILE A 167 -3.41 -28.91 8.88
C ILE A 167 -3.73 -28.62 10.35
N THR A 168 -4.67 -27.70 10.62
CA THR A 168 -5.01 -27.24 11.96
C THR A 168 -5.99 -28.21 12.62
N PRO A 169 -5.73 -28.65 13.87
CA PRO A 169 -6.68 -29.47 14.62
C PRO A 169 -8.04 -28.77 14.79
N PRO A 170 -9.17 -29.52 14.75
CA PRO A 170 -10.52 -28.95 14.82
C PRO A 170 -10.79 -28.01 16.01
N GLN A 171 -10.11 -28.26 17.13
CA GLN A 171 -10.21 -27.46 18.35
C GLN A 171 -9.68 -26.03 18.25
N TYR A 172 -8.94 -25.70 17.17
CA TYR A 172 -8.38 -24.37 16.90
C TYR A 172 -8.99 -23.73 15.63
N HIS A 173 -10.09 -24.30 15.13
CA HIS A 173 -10.73 -23.75 13.93
C HIS A 173 -11.44 -22.41 14.19
N ASP A 174 -11.86 -22.15 15.41
CA ASP A 174 -12.37 -20.87 15.89
C ASP A 174 -11.29 -19.78 15.84
N VAL A 175 -10.12 -20.06 16.38
CA VAL A 175 -8.95 -19.17 16.31
C VAL A 175 -8.59 -18.88 14.85
N LEU A 176 -8.57 -19.90 13.99
CA LEU A 176 -8.24 -19.72 12.58
C LEU A 176 -9.27 -18.84 11.85
N ARG A 177 -10.56 -18.96 12.21
CA ARG A 177 -11.61 -18.08 11.66
C ARG A 177 -11.45 -16.65 12.14
N ALA A 178 -11.23 -16.42 13.44
CA ALA A 178 -11.01 -15.09 14.00
C ALA A 178 -9.82 -14.38 13.31
N LEU A 179 -8.69 -15.08 13.17
CA LEU A 179 -7.52 -14.56 12.45
C LEU A 179 -7.82 -14.25 10.97
N ASN A 180 -8.55 -15.16 10.29
CA ASN A 180 -8.95 -14.93 8.90
C ASN A 180 -9.85 -13.70 8.76
N ASP A 181 -10.80 -13.51 9.65
CA ASP A 181 -11.73 -12.39 9.63
C ASP A 181 -11.00 -11.06 9.93
N ARG A 182 -10.04 -11.10 10.86
CA ARG A 182 -9.18 -9.96 11.16
C ARG A 182 -8.31 -9.55 9.96
N VAL A 183 -7.65 -10.52 9.34
CA VAL A 183 -6.86 -10.32 8.12
C VAL A 183 -7.74 -9.75 7.00
N SER A 184 -8.91 -10.34 6.78
CA SER A 184 -9.87 -9.90 5.77
C SER A 184 -10.30 -8.46 5.97
N GLY A 185 -10.72 -8.10 7.18
CA GLY A 185 -11.14 -6.75 7.53
C GLY A 185 -10.01 -5.73 7.36
N THR A 186 -8.80 -6.08 7.79
CA THR A 186 -7.62 -5.22 7.63
C THR A 186 -7.27 -5.01 6.17
N LEU A 187 -7.24 -6.06 5.35
CA LEU A 187 -6.97 -5.95 3.91
C LEU A 187 -8.07 -5.16 3.19
N TYR A 188 -9.33 -5.35 3.58
CA TYR A 188 -10.43 -4.54 3.05
C TYR A 188 -10.22 -3.05 3.33
N ALA A 189 -9.85 -2.69 4.55
CA ALA A 189 -9.56 -1.31 4.91
C ALA A 189 -8.36 -0.75 4.13
N LEU A 190 -7.27 -1.50 4.05
CA LEU A 190 -6.04 -1.08 3.37
C LEU A 190 -6.20 -0.91 1.85
N TYR A 191 -6.98 -1.76 1.20
CA TYR A 191 -7.11 -1.72 -0.26
C TYR A 191 -8.40 -1.05 -0.72
N VAL A 192 -9.55 -1.48 -0.19
CA VAL A 192 -10.85 -1.04 -0.74
C VAL A 192 -11.18 0.37 -0.30
N ILE A 193 -11.00 0.67 0.99
CA ILE A 193 -11.30 2.02 1.50
C ILE A 193 -10.30 3.01 0.89
N GLN A 194 -9.01 2.68 0.86
CA GLN A 194 -7.99 3.56 0.28
C GLN A 194 -8.16 3.74 -1.23
N ALA A 195 -8.48 2.66 -1.97
CA ALA A 195 -8.78 2.79 -3.40
C ALA A 195 -10.01 3.67 -3.66
N ALA A 196 -11.07 3.51 -2.87
CA ALA A 196 -12.27 4.35 -2.98
C ALA A 196 -11.94 5.82 -2.65
N THR A 197 -11.13 6.05 -1.60
CA THR A 197 -10.67 7.41 -1.25
C THR A 197 -9.81 7.99 -2.37
N ALA A 198 -8.88 7.22 -2.94
CA ALA A 198 -8.03 7.65 -4.05
C ALA A 198 -8.85 8.05 -5.30
N VAL A 199 -9.90 7.28 -5.62
CA VAL A 199 -10.83 7.61 -6.72
C VAL A 199 -11.54 8.94 -6.50
N VAL A 200 -11.88 9.29 -5.26
CA VAL A 200 -12.48 10.59 -4.91
C VAL A 200 -11.43 11.69 -4.86
N THR A 201 -10.23 11.39 -4.37
CA THR A 201 -9.10 12.32 -4.31
C THR A 201 -8.69 12.82 -5.69
N PHE A 202 -8.65 11.95 -6.70
CA PHE A 202 -8.18 12.27 -8.04
C PHE A 202 -8.92 13.49 -8.67
N PRO A 203 -10.27 13.52 -8.81
CA PRO A 203 -10.97 14.65 -9.39
C PRO A 203 -10.86 15.92 -8.53
N ILE A 204 -10.84 15.80 -7.21
CA ILE A 204 -10.66 16.96 -6.32
C ILE A 204 -9.27 17.56 -6.51
N ALA A 205 -8.23 16.75 -6.53
CA ALA A 205 -6.86 17.17 -6.77
C ALA A 205 -6.72 17.83 -8.16
N LEU A 206 -7.37 17.25 -9.19
CA LEU A 206 -7.38 17.81 -10.55
C LEU A 206 -7.94 19.23 -10.58
N VAL A 207 -9.06 19.47 -9.90
CA VAL A 207 -9.65 20.81 -9.79
C VAL A 207 -8.73 21.76 -9.01
N VAL A 208 -8.20 21.34 -7.86
CA VAL A 208 -7.34 22.19 -7.02
C VAL A 208 -6.06 22.57 -7.75
N PHE A 209 -5.36 21.62 -8.37
CA PHE A 209 -4.13 21.94 -9.10
C PHE A 209 -4.37 22.77 -10.34
N TYR A 210 -5.48 22.56 -11.03
CA TYR A 210 -5.89 23.41 -12.16
C TYR A 210 -6.15 24.86 -11.74
N LEU A 211 -6.90 25.06 -10.65
CA LEU A 211 -7.21 26.41 -10.13
C LEU A 211 -5.95 27.14 -9.60
N LEU A 212 -4.98 26.41 -9.06
CA LEU A 212 -3.71 26.95 -8.61
C LEU A 212 -2.72 27.19 -9.78
N GLY A 213 -3.06 26.83 -11.02
CA GLY A 213 -2.24 27.09 -12.19
C GLY A 213 -0.99 26.21 -12.32
N TYR A 214 -1.03 24.98 -11.79
CA TYR A 214 0.06 24.02 -12.01
C TYR A 214 0.06 23.52 -13.47
N SER A 215 1.26 23.31 -14.03
CA SER A 215 1.39 22.84 -15.42
C SER A 215 1.08 21.35 -15.59
N ASP A 216 1.38 20.52 -14.57
CA ASP A 216 1.27 19.06 -14.63
C ASP A 216 0.09 18.54 -13.79
N VAL A 217 -1.08 19.16 -13.98
CA VAL A 217 -2.30 18.88 -13.21
C VAL A 217 -2.61 17.38 -13.14
N LEU A 218 -2.56 16.69 -14.28
CA LEU A 218 -2.87 15.27 -14.36
C LEU A 218 -1.88 14.42 -13.54
N LEU A 219 -0.59 14.69 -13.67
CA LEU A 219 0.46 13.97 -12.92
C LEU A 219 0.29 14.18 -11.41
N LEU A 220 0.13 15.45 -10.99
CA LEU A 220 -0.01 15.78 -9.57
C LEU A 220 -1.27 15.17 -8.98
N SER A 221 -2.36 15.10 -9.75
CA SER A 221 -3.61 14.47 -9.32
C SER A 221 -3.47 12.95 -9.17
N VAL A 222 -2.78 12.29 -10.11
CA VAL A 222 -2.49 10.84 -10.00
C VAL A 222 -1.56 10.57 -8.84
N LEU A 223 -0.52 11.38 -8.64
CA LEU A 223 0.37 11.26 -7.48
C LEU A 223 -0.38 11.44 -6.16
N SER A 224 -1.28 12.43 -6.08
CA SER A 224 -2.12 12.63 -4.88
C SER A 224 -3.00 11.41 -4.61
N ALA A 225 -3.60 10.82 -5.65
CA ALA A 225 -4.42 9.63 -5.52
C ALA A 225 -3.59 8.40 -5.07
N ILE A 226 -2.39 8.22 -5.59
CA ILE A 226 -1.48 7.15 -5.18
C ILE A 226 -0.99 7.36 -3.75
N LEU A 227 -0.61 8.59 -3.40
CA LEU A 227 -0.17 8.93 -2.04
C LEU A 227 -1.27 8.73 -0.99
N GLN A 228 -2.54 8.64 -1.40
CA GLN A 228 -3.64 8.31 -0.48
C GLN A 228 -3.45 6.94 0.20
N PHE A 229 -2.68 6.03 -0.40
CA PHE A 229 -2.32 4.76 0.23
C PHE A 229 -1.31 4.90 1.37
N VAL A 230 -0.65 6.08 1.51
CA VAL A 230 0.25 6.39 2.62
C VAL A 230 -0.55 7.02 3.76
N PRO A 231 -0.74 6.33 4.89
CA PRO A 231 -1.56 6.83 5.98
C PRO A 231 -0.99 8.11 6.59
N ILE A 232 -1.89 9.02 7.02
CA ILE A 232 -1.58 10.26 7.74
C ILE A 232 -0.81 11.27 6.89
N ALA A 233 0.22 10.84 6.18
CA ALA A 233 1.09 11.72 5.39
C ALA A 233 0.55 11.98 3.97
N GLY A 234 -0.05 11.00 3.33
CA GLY A 234 -0.77 11.02 2.06
C GLY A 234 -0.53 12.22 1.13
N PRO A 235 -1.60 12.81 0.60
CA PRO A 235 -1.50 13.99 -0.26
C PRO A 235 -0.90 15.23 0.41
N GLY A 236 -0.90 15.27 1.76
CA GLY A 236 -0.30 16.36 2.53
C GLY A 236 1.21 16.50 2.29
N MET A 237 1.94 15.38 2.16
CA MET A 237 3.37 15.41 1.84
C MET A 237 3.63 16.09 0.49
N LEU A 238 2.80 15.78 -0.52
CA LEU A 238 2.91 16.40 -1.83
C LEU A 238 2.62 17.90 -1.75
N ALA A 239 1.61 18.30 -0.98
CA ALA A 239 1.26 19.69 -0.78
C ALA A 239 2.41 20.49 -0.10
N VAL A 240 3.05 19.92 0.93
CA VAL A 240 4.21 20.51 1.59
C VAL A 240 5.39 20.64 0.63
N GLY A 241 5.69 19.58 -0.14
CA GLY A 241 6.76 19.61 -1.13
C GLY A 241 6.54 20.65 -2.23
N LEU A 242 5.31 20.74 -2.75
CA LEU A 242 4.95 21.75 -3.75
C LEU A 242 4.97 23.18 -3.17
N ALA A 243 4.50 23.39 -1.94
CA ALA A 243 4.57 24.70 -1.29
C ALA A 243 6.02 25.16 -1.12
N GLY A 244 6.92 24.26 -0.69
CA GLY A 244 8.34 24.55 -0.61
C GLY A 244 8.94 24.90 -1.98
N TYR A 245 8.65 24.15 -3.01
CA TYR A 245 9.08 24.43 -4.37
C TYR A 245 8.56 25.79 -4.87
N ASP A 246 7.26 26.07 -4.71
CA ASP A 246 6.65 27.33 -5.13
C ASP A 246 7.23 28.55 -4.41
N PHE A 247 7.55 28.38 -3.12
CA PHE A 247 8.22 29.42 -2.36
C PHE A 247 9.61 29.74 -2.91
N VAL A 248 10.39 28.71 -3.26
CA VAL A 248 11.75 28.86 -3.83
C VAL A 248 11.74 29.56 -5.19
N ILE A 249 10.75 29.22 -6.06
CA ILE A 249 10.64 29.83 -7.40
C ILE A 249 9.96 31.20 -7.38
N GLY A 250 9.67 31.77 -6.20
CA GLY A 250 9.10 33.11 -6.06
C GLY A 250 7.58 33.20 -6.32
N MET A 251 6.84 32.12 -6.10
CA MET A 251 5.37 32.07 -6.19
C MET A 251 4.71 31.86 -4.80
N PRO A 252 4.86 32.81 -3.87
CA PRO A 252 4.38 32.66 -2.49
C PRO A 252 2.87 32.49 -2.38
N ASP A 253 2.11 33.14 -3.24
CA ASP A 253 0.64 33.05 -3.22
C ASP A 253 0.19 31.62 -3.56
N ARG A 254 0.83 30.96 -4.52
CA ARG A 254 0.58 29.56 -4.87
C ARG A 254 1.04 28.62 -3.76
N ALA A 255 2.18 28.91 -3.13
CA ALA A 255 2.68 28.16 -1.97
C ALA A 255 1.68 28.19 -0.81
N VAL A 256 1.14 29.36 -0.46
CA VAL A 256 0.08 29.50 0.55
C VAL A 256 -1.19 28.79 0.12
N GLY A 257 -1.59 28.92 -1.15
CA GLY A 257 -2.76 28.25 -1.70
C GLY A 257 -2.67 26.73 -1.53
N ILE A 258 -1.58 26.12 -1.93
CA ILE A 258 -1.46 24.64 -1.88
C ILE A 258 -1.28 24.11 -0.45
N ILE A 259 -0.59 24.83 0.45
CA ILE A 259 -0.43 24.40 1.84
C ILE A 259 -1.75 24.41 2.61
N ILE A 260 -2.71 25.25 2.21
CA ILE A 260 -4.05 25.31 2.80
C ILE A 260 -5.00 24.36 2.10
N LEU A 261 -5.14 24.49 0.76
CA LEU A 261 -6.13 23.73 -0.01
C LEU A 261 -5.73 22.26 -0.18
N GLY A 262 -4.44 21.94 -0.20
CA GLY A 262 -3.94 20.58 -0.32
C GLY A 262 -4.42 19.68 0.83
N PRO A 263 -4.05 19.93 2.08
CA PRO A 263 -4.53 19.15 3.21
C PRO A 263 -6.05 19.19 3.39
N LEU A 264 -6.67 20.35 3.19
CA LEU A 264 -8.10 20.54 3.41
C LEU A 264 -8.96 19.85 2.35
N LEU A 265 -8.72 20.12 1.06
CA LEU A 265 -9.56 19.60 -0.02
C LEU A 265 -9.07 18.25 -0.55
N ILE A 266 -7.76 18.09 -0.78
CA ILE A 266 -7.21 16.88 -1.38
C ILE A 266 -7.02 15.79 -0.31
N GLY A 267 -6.68 16.17 0.92
CA GLY A 267 -6.50 15.23 2.04
C GLY A 267 -7.81 14.93 2.76
N LEU A 268 -8.40 15.93 3.41
CA LEU A 268 -9.50 15.73 4.38
C LEU A 268 -10.85 15.41 3.70
N VAL A 269 -11.22 16.11 2.62
CA VAL A 269 -12.55 15.94 2.00
C VAL A 269 -12.80 14.52 1.50
N PRO A 270 -11.88 13.85 0.77
CA PRO A 270 -12.07 12.45 0.37
C PRO A 270 -12.26 11.52 1.57
N ASP A 271 -11.48 11.70 2.62
CA ASP A 271 -11.57 10.90 3.84
C ASP A 271 -12.95 11.06 4.52
N LEU A 272 -13.45 12.29 4.64
CA LEU A 272 -14.78 12.57 5.21
C LEU A 272 -15.93 12.00 4.37
N LEU A 273 -15.76 11.91 3.05
CA LEU A 273 -16.80 11.39 2.16
C LEU A 273 -16.83 9.86 2.11
N VAL A 274 -15.67 9.22 2.14
CA VAL A 274 -15.51 7.79 1.88
C VAL A 274 -15.53 6.96 3.17
N ARG A 275 -14.73 7.34 4.17
CA ARG A 275 -14.56 6.55 5.40
C ARG A 275 -15.87 6.31 6.15
N PRO A 276 -16.76 7.29 6.38
CA PRO A 276 -18.01 7.04 7.10
C PRO A 276 -18.93 6.05 6.37
N ARG A 277 -18.84 5.99 5.04
CA ARG A 277 -19.69 5.12 4.21
C ARG A 277 -19.18 3.69 4.09
N LEU A 278 -17.87 3.48 4.20
CA LEU A 278 -17.24 2.17 3.96
C LEU A 278 -16.65 1.53 5.23
N ALA A 279 -16.34 2.30 6.27
CA ALA A 279 -15.67 1.82 7.47
C ALA A 279 -16.63 1.25 8.54
N SER A 280 -17.92 1.11 8.26
CA SER A 280 -18.97 0.89 9.26
C SER A 280 -18.92 -0.44 10.04
N SER A 281 -17.99 -1.38 9.76
CA SER A 281 -17.98 -2.65 10.47
C SER A 281 -16.66 -3.44 10.60
N HIS A 282 -15.54 -3.00 10.03
CA HIS A 282 -14.41 -3.94 9.86
C HIS A 282 -13.02 -3.46 10.31
N ALA A 283 -12.84 -2.22 10.76
CA ALA A 283 -11.51 -1.72 11.12
C ALA A 283 -11.47 -1.23 12.57
N HIS A 284 -11.04 -2.08 13.49
CA HIS A 284 -10.93 -1.75 14.92
C HIS A 284 -9.48 -1.60 15.41
N LEU A 285 -8.53 -1.24 14.51
CA LEU A 285 -7.19 -0.88 14.97
C LEU A 285 -7.18 0.60 15.36
N PRO A 286 -6.71 0.93 16.58
CA PRO A 286 -6.39 2.32 16.94
C PRO A 286 -5.43 2.94 15.94
N ALA A 287 -5.64 4.22 15.61
CA ALA A 287 -4.80 4.93 14.64
C ALA A 287 -3.30 4.91 15.00
N SER A 288 -2.98 4.91 16.31
CA SER A 288 -1.62 4.80 16.80
C SER A 288 -0.96 3.46 16.46
N LEU A 289 -1.66 2.34 16.65
CA LEU A 289 -1.16 1.01 16.30
C LEU A 289 -1.04 0.83 14.79
N TYR A 290 -1.97 1.39 14.03
CA TYR A 290 -1.88 1.41 12.59
C TYR A 290 -0.63 2.17 12.11
N PHE A 291 -0.36 3.34 12.71
CA PHE A 291 0.81 4.16 12.40
C PHE A 291 2.13 3.46 12.77
N VAL A 292 2.18 2.82 13.95
CA VAL A 292 3.34 2.02 14.36
C VAL A 292 3.59 0.86 13.38
N GLY A 293 2.54 0.13 13.02
CA GLY A 293 2.64 -0.96 12.04
C GLY A 293 3.13 -0.46 10.68
N PHE A 294 2.53 0.62 10.18
CA PHE A 294 2.93 1.23 8.91
C PHE A 294 4.39 1.67 8.92
N THR A 295 4.77 2.53 9.89
CA THR A 295 6.12 3.09 9.95
C THR A 295 7.16 2.02 10.21
N GLY A 296 6.92 1.12 11.18
CA GLY A 296 7.79 -0.01 11.46
C GLY A 296 7.93 -0.93 10.26
N GLY A 297 6.83 -1.25 9.58
CA GLY A 297 6.83 -2.06 8.37
C GLY A 297 7.67 -1.45 7.24
N VAL A 298 7.44 -0.17 6.93
CA VAL A 298 8.19 0.54 5.87
C VAL A 298 9.69 0.58 6.17
N LEU A 299 10.06 0.85 7.42
CA LEU A 299 11.47 0.92 7.83
C LEU A 299 12.18 -0.43 7.81
N THR A 300 11.45 -1.53 8.01
CA THR A 300 12.06 -2.88 8.09
C THR A 300 12.05 -3.64 6.77
N VAL A 301 10.94 -3.59 6.03
CA VAL A 301 10.73 -4.38 4.81
C VAL A 301 10.36 -3.54 3.59
N GLY A 302 10.52 -2.21 3.66
CA GLY A 302 10.30 -1.32 2.51
C GLY A 302 8.83 -1.19 2.09
N VAL A 303 8.58 -1.16 0.78
CA VAL A 303 7.23 -0.90 0.22
C VAL A 303 6.19 -1.93 0.65
N ILE A 304 6.57 -3.19 0.78
CA ILE A 304 5.67 -4.25 1.27
C ILE A 304 5.18 -3.95 2.70
N GLY A 305 6.01 -3.27 3.51
CA GLY A 305 5.69 -2.88 4.88
C GLY A 305 4.49 -1.96 5.01
N VAL A 306 4.13 -1.23 3.96
CA VAL A 306 2.90 -0.43 3.89
C VAL A 306 1.65 -1.26 4.23
N ILE A 307 1.65 -2.52 3.81
CA ILE A 307 0.55 -3.46 4.00
C ILE A 307 0.88 -4.48 5.08
N ALA A 308 2.09 -5.08 5.01
CA ALA A 308 2.51 -6.14 5.93
C ALA A 308 2.59 -5.65 7.38
N GLY A 309 3.05 -4.41 7.62
CA GLY A 309 3.18 -3.86 8.95
C GLY A 309 1.85 -3.70 9.69
N PRO A 310 0.89 -2.95 9.17
CA PRO A 310 -0.46 -2.87 9.77
C PRO A 310 -1.14 -4.23 9.89
N LEU A 311 -0.95 -5.13 8.92
CA LEU A 311 -1.49 -6.48 8.96
C LEU A 311 -0.90 -7.31 10.11
N ALA A 312 0.43 -7.25 10.30
CA ALA A 312 1.11 -7.93 11.41
C ALA A 312 0.63 -7.43 12.77
N VAL A 313 0.48 -6.10 12.92
CA VAL A 313 -0.07 -5.51 14.16
C VAL A 313 -1.52 -5.93 14.38
N ALA A 314 -2.34 -5.98 13.32
CA ALA A 314 -3.72 -6.44 13.42
C ALA A 314 -3.83 -7.89 13.91
N VAL A 315 -3.00 -8.77 13.35
CA VAL A 315 -2.93 -10.18 13.77
C VAL A 315 -2.43 -10.30 15.21
N LEU A 316 -1.43 -9.49 15.60
CA LEU A 316 -0.93 -9.48 16.97
C LEU A 316 -2.03 -9.08 17.98
N VAL A 317 -2.77 -8.02 17.69
CA VAL A 317 -3.89 -7.58 18.54
C VAL A 317 -4.95 -8.69 18.65
N GLU A 318 -5.33 -9.32 17.55
CA GLU A 318 -6.28 -10.42 17.56
C GLU A 318 -5.83 -11.59 18.43
N VAL A 319 -4.54 -11.96 18.37
CA VAL A 319 -3.99 -13.02 19.24
C VAL A 319 -4.04 -12.62 20.70
N VAL A 320 -3.76 -11.35 21.03
CA VAL A 320 -3.87 -10.83 22.41
C VAL A 320 -5.31 -10.86 22.89
N ASP A 321 -6.26 -10.45 22.06
CA ASP A 321 -7.69 -10.47 22.37
C ASP A 321 -8.18 -11.91 22.64
N LEU A 322 -7.82 -12.86 21.78
CA LEU A 322 -8.13 -14.29 21.97
C LEU A 322 -7.50 -14.89 23.22
N LEU A 323 -6.33 -14.42 23.64
CA LEU A 323 -5.70 -14.85 24.88
C LEU A 323 -6.39 -14.26 26.12
N SER A 324 -6.88 -13.04 26.04
CA SER A 324 -7.60 -12.37 27.15
C SER A 324 -9.00 -12.94 27.34
N ASP A 325 -9.74 -13.20 26.26
CA ASP A 325 -11.08 -13.78 26.31
C ASP A 325 -11.09 -15.25 26.78
N GLY A 326 -10.01 -16.00 26.46
CA GLY A 326 -9.83 -17.37 26.94
C GLY A 326 -9.55 -17.48 28.46
N GLY A 327 -9.27 -16.35 29.14
CA GLY A 327 -9.03 -16.27 30.58
C GLY A 327 -10.21 -15.78 31.43
N ALA A 328 -11.29 -15.30 30.81
CA ALA A 328 -12.49 -14.89 31.53
C ALA A 328 -13.29 -16.14 31.97
N PRO A 329 -13.57 -16.35 33.27
CA PRO A 329 -14.50 -17.39 33.67
C PRO A 329 -15.88 -17.04 33.09
N ALA A 330 -16.53 -18.02 32.45
CA ALA A 330 -17.90 -17.88 32.01
C ALA A 330 -18.72 -17.35 33.19
N GLU A 331 -19.17 -16.10 33.13
CA GLU A 331 -20.17 -15.59 34.04
C GLU A 331 -21.45 -16.43 33.81
N THR A 332 -21.69 -17.34 34.73
CA THR A 332 -22.94 -18.10 34.85
C THR A 332 -23.97 -17.13 35.35
N ASP A 333 -24.81 -16.62 34.47
CA ASP A 333 -26.16 -16.15 34.77
C ASP A 333 -27.20 -17.19 34.40
#